data_30811cd2a0458f017d35cea41ac7ff57
#
_entry.id   30811cd2a0458f017d35cea41ac7ff57
#
_cell.length_a   1.000
_cell.length_b   1.000
_cell.length_c   1.000
_cell.angle_alpha   90.00
_cell.angle_beta   90.00
_cell.angle_gamma   90.00
#
_symmetry.space_group_name_H-M   'P 1'
#
loop_
_entity.id
_entity.type
_entity.pdbx_description
1 polymer ?
#
loop_
_entity_poly.entity_id
_entity_poly.type
_entity_poly.pdbx_seq_one_letter_code
_entity_poly.pdbx_strand_id
1 'polypeptide(L)'
;WQSPKVRAEIYDILRFWLDKGVDGFRLDSIPYIAKDTSFPEIDLRKYPDVFPYYSLGPHLHDYLHEMNREVFSRYDCTTVGEGSKTAPEEGWKFIAPERQELDMLYHFGAADIRNETEADDPATGIPYSLLALKRMYAEWDAAVGDGWPTIYLGNHDQPRMVSRFGSDAPEWRDLSAKMLTMFLLTMRGTPYWLAGDELGMTNIRFTRIEEYDDIDTRNHYRKLLREGGDTEQFLREQQEIGRDNARTPYQWDGTLYAGFSTAKPWLRVNPNHTEVNAARELCDPDSVLNFFRRAVTLRKGHPDLVYGSFRLVDADNPQVFAYLREGTGRNYLTVLNFSPKAARFDPKTDLTEAMPLLHNYPAPPIAEKEGPIELRPYEGILYRLA
;
A
#
# COMPACT_ATOMS: atom_id res chain seq x y z
N TRP A 1 -28.21 4.15 -5.18
CA TRP A 1 -28.34 2.71 -5.45
C TRP A 1 -29.71 2.12 -5.07
N GLN A 2 -30.56 2.79 -4.29
CA GLN A 2 -31.91 2.28 -3.96
C GLN A 2 -32.85 2.14 -5.17
N SER A 3 -32.65 2.96 -6.21
CA SER A 3 -33.45 2.87 -7.44
C SER A 3 -33.02 1.65 -8.27
N PRO A 4 -33.90 0.65 -8.51
CA PRO A 4 -33.56 -0.48 -9.37
C PRO A 4 -33.23 -0.07 -10.81
N LYS A 5 -33.83 1.03 -11.30
CA LYS A 5 -33.52 1.57 -12.64
C LYS A 5 -32.07 2.05 -12.73
N VAL A 6 -31.59 2.76 -11.69
CA VAL A 6 -30.19 3.23 -11.64
C VAL A 6 -29.24 2.03 -11.61
N ARG A 7 -29.54 1.00 -10.83
CA ARG A 7 -28.71 -0.22 -10.80
C ARG A 7 -28.66 -0.90 -12.18
N ALA A 8 -29.81 -1.04 -12.85
CA ALA A 8 -29.85 -1.63 -14.19
C ALA A 8 -28.98 -0.87 -15.19
N GLU A 9 -29.03 0.46 -15.22
CA GLU A 9 -28.17 1.30 -16.08
C GLU A 9 -26.68 1.13 -15.75
N ILE A 10 -26.33 1.05 -14.48
CA ILE A 10 -24.94 0.80 -14.07
C ILE A 10 -24.48 -0.60 -14.52
N TYR A 11 -25.35 -1.62 -14.40
CA TYR A 11 -25.01 -2.96 -14.88
C TYR A 11 -24.85 -3.01 -16.41
N ASP A 12 -25.60 -2.22 -17.15
CA ASP A 12 -25.43 -2.08 -18.59
C ASP A 12 -24.10 -1.39 -18.95
N ILE A 13 -23.67 -0.39 -18.18
CA ILE A 13 -22.37 0.25 -18.34
C ILE A 13 -21.24 -0.76 -18.08
N LEU A 14 -21.34 -1.56 -17.01
CA LEU A 14 -20.33 -2.58 -16.68
C LEU A 14 -20.24 -3.63 -17.79
N ARG A 15 -21.39 -4.15 -18.26
CA ARG A 15 -21.46 -5.11 -19.39
C ARG A 15 -20.86 -4.52 -20.66
N PHE A 16 -21.19 -3.27 -20.99
CA PHE A 16 -20.63 -2.58 -22.15
C PHE A 16 -19.10 -2.60 -22.18
N TRP A 17 -18.46 -2.35 -21.04
CA TRP A 17 -17.00 -2.38 -20.98
C TRP A 17 -16.42 -3.79 -21.01
N LEU A 18 -17.05 -4.75 -20.33
CA LEU A 18 -16.66 -6.16 -20.40
C LEU A 18 -16.79 -6.72 -21.80
N ASP A 19 -17.86 -6.40 -22.53
CA ASP A 19 -18.05 -6.79 -23.92
C ASP A 19 -17.00 -6.17 -24.87
N LYS A 20 -16.36 -5.07 -24.46
CA LYS A 20 -15.21 -4.49 -25.17
C LYS A 20 -13.87 -5.11 -24.80
N GLY A 21 -13.84 -6.08 -23.89
CA GLY A 21 -12.65 -6.82 -23.52
C GLY A 21 -11.89 -6.23 -22.33
N VAL A 22 -12.56 -5.46 -21.45
CA VAL A 22 -11.97 -5.08 -20.15
C VAL A 22 -11.95 -6.31 -19.25
N ASP A 23 -10.82 -6.57 -18.57
CA ASP A 23 -10.62 -7.77 -17.75
C ASP A 23 -11.12 -7.62 -16.31
N GLY A 24 -11.67 -6.47 -15.92
CA GLY A 24 -12.21 -6.26 -14.58
C GLY A 24 -12.35 -4.79 -14.19
N PHE A 25 -12.75 -4.57 -12.94
CA PHE A 25 -13.03 -3.22 -12.42
C PHE A 25 -12.45 -2.99 -11.03
N ARG A 26 -11.93 -1.80 -10.83
CA ARG A 26 -11.79 -1.19 -9.51
C ARG A 26 -13.04 -0.33 -9.26
N LEU A 27 -13.77 -0.66 -8.19
CA LEU A 27 -14.98 0.02 -7.78
C LEU A 27 -14.64 1.08 -6.74
N ASP A 28 -14.72 2.34 -7.16
CA ASP A 28 -14.39 3.49 -6.35
C ASP A 28 -15.36 3.65 -5.18
N SER A 29 -14.82 3.95 -4.00
CA SER A 29 -15.60 4.34 -2.81
C SER A 29 -16.79 3.42 -2.52
N ILE A 30 -16.61 2.13 -2.65
CA ILE A 30 -17.71 1.15 -2.64
C ILE A 30 -18.55 1.15 -1.36
N PRO A 31 -18.04 1.44 -0.15
CA PRO A 31 -18.86 1.55 1.05
C PRO A 31 -19.93 2.63 0.99
N TYR A 32 -19.76 3.63 0.11
CA TYR A 32 -20.67 4.78 0.02
C TYR A 32 -21.87 4.58 -0.90
N ILE A 33 -22.00 3.44 -1.60
CA ILE A 33 -23.16 3.19 -2.48
C ILE A 33 -24.46 2.97 -1.70
N ALA A 34 -24.36 2.58 -0.43
CA ALA A 34 -25.50 2.45 0.47
C ALA A 34 -25.31 3.33 1.72
N LYS A 35 -26.33 4.10 2.02
CA LYS A 35 -26.36 5.07 3.12
C LYS A 35 -27.77 5.15 3.71
N ASP A 36 -27.89 5.74 4.91
CA ASP A 36 -29.17 6.01 5.51
C ASP A 36 -29.89 7.15 4.75
N THR A 37 -30.98 6.81 4.09
CA THR A 37 -31.80 7.75 3.30
C THR A 37 -32.87 8.48 4.08
N SER A 38 -33.00 8.22 5.37
CA SER A 38 -33.85 9.06 6.24
C SER A 38 -33.27 10.45 6.47
N PHE A 39 -31.99 10.66 6.04
CA PHE A 39 -31.24 11.91 6.23
C PHE A 39 -31.25 12.36 7.70
N PRO A 40 -30.79 11.51 8.64
CA PRO A 40 -30.81 11.86 10.05
C PRO A 40 -29.95 13.08 10.32
N GLU A 41 -30.35 13.89 11.32
CA GLU A 41 -29.49 14.96 11.81
C GLU A 41 -28.23 14.38 12.43
N ILE A 42 -27.08 14.89 12.01
CA ILE A 42 -25.77 14.43 12.49
C ILE A 42 -25.33 15.29 13.68
N ASP A 43 -25.26 14.72 14.86
CA ASP A 43 -24.64 15.37 16.00
C ASP A 43 -23.11 15.19 15.97
N LEU A 44 -22.40 16.16 15.37
CA LEU A 44 -20.94 16.15 15.25
C LEU A 44 -20.21 16.22 16.60
N ARG A 45 -20.90 16.59 17.70
CA ARG A 45 -20.31 16.55 19.04
C ARG A 45 -20.26 15.13 19.60
N LYS A 46 -21.26 14.32 19.22
CA LYS A 46 -21.35 12.90 19.60
C LYS A 46 -20.58 12.01 18.63
N TYR A 47 -20.59 12.37 17.37
CA TYR A 47 -19.94 11.61 16.27
C TYR A 47 -19.09 12.59 15.44
N PRO A 48 -17.81 12.78 15.78
CA PRO A 48 -16.93 13.70 15.05
C PRO A 48 -16.67 13.26 13.61
N ASP A 49 -16.90 11.98 13.30
CA ASP A 49 -16.83 11.43 11.95
C ASP A 49 -18.23 11.18 11.37
N VAL A 50 -18.48 11.73 10.19
CA VAL A 50 -19.75 11.57 9.46
C VAL A 50 -19.83 10.24 8.70
N PHE A 51 -18.73 9.51 8.57
CA PHE A 51 -18.64 8.28 7.79
C PHE A 51 -19.74 7.25 8.13
N PRO A 52 -20.10 6.97 9.40
CA PRO A 52 -21.14 6.01 9.74
C PRO A 52 -22.53 6.35 9.17
N TYR A 53 -22.78 7.62 8.81
CA TYR A 53 -24.07 8.06 8.25
C TYR A 53 -24.14 7.92 6.72
N TYR A 54 -22.99 7.89 6.04
CA TYR A 54 -22.90 7.92 4.58
C TYR A 54 -22.34 6.64 3.97
N SER A 55 -21.97 5.66 4.80
CA SER A 55 -21.33 4.43 4.33
C SER A 55 -21.87 3.21 5.05
N LEU A 56 -21.56 2.04 4.51
CA LEU A 56 -21.93 0.74 5.06
C LEU A 56 -23.41 0.63 5.44
N GLY A 57 -24.27 1.36 4.72
CA GLY A 57 -25.71 1.45 5.01
C GLY A 57 -26.44 0.13 4.72
N PRO A 58 -27.73 0.07 5.10
CA PRO A 58 -28.58 -1.08 4.80
C PRO A 58 -28.54 -1.42 3.32
N HIS A 59 -28.60 -2.72 2.98
CA HIS A 59 -28.58 -3.25 1.62
C HIS A 59 -27.27 -3.09 0.83
N LEU A 60 -26.16 -2.65 1.44
CA LEU A 60 -24.89 -2.55 0.74
C LEU A 60 -24.51 -3.90 0.11
N HIS A 61 -24.49 -4.93 0.92
CA HIS A 61 -24.11 -6.28 0.50
C HIS A 61 -25.17 -6.89 -0.45
N ASP A 62 -26.44 -6.56 -0.30
CA ASP A 62 -27.49 -6.98 -1.26
C ASP A 62 -27.19 -6.39 -2.66
N TYR A 63 -26.76 -5.12 -2.74
CA TYR A 63 -26.40 -4.48 -4.01
C TYR A 63 -25.15 -5.08 -4.63
N LEU A 64 -24.15 -5.43 -3.82
CA LEU A 64 -22.91 -6.07 -4.31
C LEU A 64 -23.18 -7.48 -4.81
N HIS A 65 -23.96 -8.25 -4.07
CA HIS A 65 -24.38 -9.58 -4.50
C HIS A 65 -25.24 -9.53 -5.77
N GLU A 66 -26.18 -8.57 -5.88
CA GLU A 66 -26.97 -8.34 -7.10
C GLU A 66 -26.04 -8.01 -8.28
N MET A 67 -25.06 -7.11 -8.10
CA MET A 67 -24.10 -6.74 -9.12
C MET A 67 -23.26 -7.94 -9.60
N ASN A 68 -22.79 -8.76 -8.68
CA ASN A 68 -22.08 -9.99 -9.01
C ASN A 68 -22.97 -10.92 -9.84
N ARG A 69 -24.16 -11.25 -9.37
CA ARG A 69 -25.11 -12.12 -10.05
C ARG A 69 -25.51 -11.60 -11.45
N GLU A 70 -25.75 -10.29 -11.59
CA GLU A 70 -26.22 -9.70 -12.85
C GLU A 70 -25.10 -9.43 -13.84
N VAL A 71 -23.87 -9.25 -13.37
CA VAL A 71 -22.73 -8.87 -14.21
C VAL A 71 -21.53 -9.81 -14.02
N PHE A 72 -20.81 -9.72 -12.89
CA PHE A 72 -19.46 -10.27 -12.78
C PHE A 72 -19.42 -11.80 -12.93
N SER A 73 -20.39 -12.53 -12.37
CA SER A 73 -20.46 -13.99 -12.50
C SER A 73 -20.66 -14.49 -13.93
N ARG A 74 -20.97 -13.60 -14.89
CA ARG A 74 -21.20 -13.93 -16.30
C ARG A 74 -19.99 -13.70 -17.19
N TYR A 75 -18.89 -13.18 -16.64
CA TYR A 75 -17.66 -12.86 -17.37
C TYR A 75 -16.45 -13.45 -16.64
N ASP A 76 -15.39 -13.75 -17.39
CA ASP A 76 -14.08 -14.02 -16.82
C ASP A 76 -13.40 -12.68 -16.51
N CYS A 77 -13.69 -12.12 -15.34
CA CYS A 77 -13.21 -10.81 -14.93
C CYS A 77 -12.84 -10.81 -13.44
N THR A 78 -12.09 -9.80 -13.02
CA THR A 78 -11.73 -9.60 -11.61
C THR A 78 -12.25 -8.27 -11.08
N THR A 79 -12.57 -8.22 -9.80
CA THR A 79 -13.10 -7.04 -9.13
C THR A 79 -12.34 -6.69 -7.86
N VAL A 80 -12.10 -5.39 -7.67
CA VAL A 80 -11.55 -4.86 -6.42
C VAL A 80 -12.33 -3.63 -5.98
N GLY A 81 -12.88 -3.68 -4.77
CA GLY A 81 -13.56 -2.53 -4.16
C GLY A 81 -12.60 -1.65 -3.39
N GLU A 82 -12.76 -0.34 -3.45
CA GLU A 82 -12.08 0.58 -2.54
C GLU A 82 -12.88 0.69 -1.25
N GLY A 83 -12.36 0.08 -0.18
CA GLY A 83 -12.98 -0.01 1.13
C GLY A 83 -12.38 0.97 2.14
N SER A 84 -12.50 2.28 1.88
CA SER A 84 -12.04 3.29 2.83
C SER A 84 -12.78 3.16 4.18
N LYS A 85 -12.05 3.32 5.28
CA LYS A 85 -12.56 3.25 6.66
C LYS A 85 -13.36 1.97 6.99
N THR A 86 -13.14 0.90 6.24
CA THR A 86 -13.75 -0.40 6.50
C THR A 86 -12.86 -1.17 7.47
N ALA A 87 -13.41 -1.59 8.60
CA ALA A 87 -12.72 -2.44 9.57
C ALA A 87 -12.58 -3.89 9.06
N PRO A 88 -11.60 -4.68 9.55
CA PRO A 88 -11.43 -6.06 9.15
C PRO A 88 -12.70 -6.91 9.27
N GLU A 89 -13.49 -6.72 10.35
CA GLU A 89 -14.74 -7.44 10.63
C GLU A 89 -15.85 -7.18 9.60
N GLU A 90 -15.79 -6.03 8.92
CA GLU A 90 -16.70 -5.71 7.81
C GLU A 90 -16.05 -6.07 6.47
N GLY A 91 -14.74 -5.92 6.35
CA GLY A 91 -13.99 -6.09 5.11
C GLY A 91 -14.11 -7.48 4.51
N TRP A 92 -14.11 -8.54 5.34
CA TRP A 92 -14.27 -9.90 4.86
C TRP A 92 -15.60 -10.15 4.14
N LYS A 93 -16.66 -9.42 4.52
CA LYS A 93 -17.98 -9.57 3.91
C LYS A 93 -18.00 -9.24 2.42
N PHE A 94 -17.11 -8.34 1.99
CA PHE A 94 -17.00 -7.96 0.58
C PHE A 94 -16.35 -9.04 -0.29
N ILE A 95 -15.49 -9.87 0.30
CA ILE A 95 -14.57 -10.75 -0.44
C ILE A 95 -14.62 -12.21 -0.04
N ALA A 96 -15.46 -12.58 0.93
CA ALA A 96 -15.66 -13.97 1.28
C ALA A 96 -16.28 -14.73 0.09
N PRO A 97 -15.68 -15.86 -0.37
CA PRO A 97 -16.11 -16.54 -1.60
C PRO A 97 -17.58 -16.95 -1.59
N GLU A 98 -18.09 -17.39 -0.44
CA GLU A 98 -19.48 -17.82 -0.27
C GLU A 98 -20.51 -16.70 -0.41
N ARG A 99 -20.06 -15.42 -0.28
CA ARG A 99 -20.94 -14.28 -0.40
C ARG A 99 -21.14 -13.81 -1.84
N GLN A 100 -20.22 -14.18 -2.74
CA GLN A 100 -20.32 -13.83 -4.16
C GLN A 100 -20.58 -12.35 -4.37
N GLU A 101 -19.71 -11.51 -3.81
CA GLU A 101 -19.76 -10.05 -3.97
C GLU A 101 -18.58 -9.56 -4.83
N LEU A 102 -17.40 -9.35 -4.24
CA LEU A 102 -16.19 -8.92 -4.94
C LEU A 102 -15.07 -9.93 -4.72
N ASP A 103 -14.04 -9.89 -5.58
CA ASP A 103 -12.87 -10.77 -5.43
C ASP A 103 -11.86 -10.21 -4.43
N MET A 104 -11.73 -8.90 -4.36
CA MET A 104 -10.75 -8.21 -3.51
C MET A 104 -11.32 -6.92 -2.93
N LEU A 105 -10.75 -6.48 -1.80
CA LEU A 105 -11.02 -5.20 -1.18
C LEU A 105 -9.72 -4.44 -0.92
N TYR A 106 -9.68 -3.18 -1.34
CA TYR A 106 -8.58 -2.26 -1.12
C TYR A 106 -8.80 -1.53 0.21
N HIS A 107 -8.26 -2.04 1.30
CA HIS A 107 -8.45 -1.46 2.63
C HIS A 107 -7.43 -0.35 2.93
N PHE A 108 -7.78 0.58 3.81
CA PHE A 108 -6.97 1.76 4.14
C PHE A 108 -6.11 1.60 5.40
N GLY A 109 -6.02 0.39 5.97
CA GLY A 109 -5.30 0.18 7.22
C GLY A 109 -3.88 0.73 7.23
N ALA A 110 -3.06 0.47 6.20
CA ALA A 110 -1.72 1.06 6.09
C ALA A 110 -1.74 2.57 5.84
N ALA A 111 -2.77 3.08 5.12
CA ALA A 111 -2.94 4.50 4.86
C ALA A 111 -3.22 5.29 6.15
N ASP A 112 -3.97 4.72 7.06
CA ASP A 112 -4.40 5.38 8.29
C ASP A 112 -3.38 5.25 9.43
N ILE A 113 -2.42 4.32 9.35
CA ILE A 113 -1.48 4.00 10.45
C ILE A 113 -0.71 5.23 10.97
N ARG A 114 -0.39 6.19 10.11
CA ARG A 114 0.34 7.41 10.49
C ARG A 114 -0.53 8.40 11.29
N ASN A 115 -1.85 8.32 11.12
CA ASN A 115 -2.80 9.20 11.78
C ASN A 115 -3.10 8.77 13.23
N GLU A 116 -2.77 7.53 13.58
CA GLU A 116 -3.02 6.95 14.90
C GLU A 116 -1.84 7.09 15.85
N THR A 117 -0.66 7.50 15.35
CA THR A 117 0.57 7.56 16.13
C THR A 117 1.08 8.99 16.22
N GLU A 118 1.26 9.48 17.45
CA GLU A 118 1.98 10.71 17.70
C GLU A 118 3.48 10.48 17.52
N ALA A 119 4.17 11.41 16.83
CA ALA A 119 5.60 11.61 16.72
C ALA A 119 6.51 10.35 16.49
N ASP A 120 7.62 10.58 15.80
CA ASP A 120 8.68 9.60 15.58
C ASP A 120 9.08 8.91 16.90
N ASP A 121 9.12 7.58 16.91
CA ASP A 121 9.67 6.85 18.05
C ASP A 121 11.20 7.09 18.13
N PRO A 122 11.70 7.84 19.11
CA PRO A 122 13.13 8.16 19.19
C PRO A 122 14.03 6.92 19.36
N ALA A 123 13.47 5.83 19.87
CA ALA A 123 14.21 4.60 20.08
C ALA A 123 14.49 3.87 18.77
N THR A 124 13.50 3.82 17.88
CA THR A 124 13.59 3.12 16.60
C THR A 124 13.99 4.03 15.45
N GLY A 125 13.60 5.30 15.48
CA GLY A 125 13.72 6.26 14.37
C GLY A 125 12.71 6.02 13.26
N ILE A 126 11.63 5.28 13.53
CA ILE A 126 10.52 5.02 12.61
C ILE A 126 9.43 6.07 12.85
N PRO A 127 8.96 6.80 11.80
CA PRO A 127 7.98 7.90 11.97
C PRO A 127 6.52 7.43 12.14
N TYR A 128 6.32 6.17 12.51
CA TYR A 128 5.02 5.54 12.76
C TYR A 128 5.20 4.29 13.63
N SER A 129 4.12 3.74 14.16
CA SER A 129 4.20 2.51 14.94
C SER A 129 4.31 1.27 14.03
N LEU A 130 5.50 0.65 13.97
CA LEU A 130 5.67 -0.63 13.28
C LEU A 130 4.82 -1.74 13.93
N LEU A 131 4.63 -1.70 15.24
CA LEU A 131 3.78 -2.66 15.96
C LEU A 131 2.31 -2.54 15.51
N ALA A 132 1.82 -1.32 15.30
CA ALA A 132 0.47 -1.09 14.77
C ALA A 132 0.36 -1.60 13.32
N LEU A 133 1.36 -1.34 12.48
CA LEU A 133 1.40 -1.85 11.10
C LEU A 133 1.38 -3.39 11.06
N LYS A 134 2.19 -4.05 11.89
CA LYS A 134 2.22 -5.52 12.01
C LYS A 134 0.88 -6.09 12.44
N ARG A 135 0.27 -5.48 13.48
CA ARG A 135 -1.05 -5.88 14.00
C ARG A 135 -2.11 -5.73 12.92
N MET A 136 -2.17 -4.60 12.25
CA MET A 136 -3.13 -4.31 11.19
C MET A 136 -3.08 -5.39 10.08
N TYR A 137 -1.89 -5.74 9.57
CA TYR A 137 -1.78 -6.78 8.54
C TYR A 137 -2.17 -8.17 9.07
N ALA A 138 -1.85 -8.49 10.32
CA ALA A 138 -2.24 -9.78 10.94
C ALA A 138 -3.76 -9.87 11.15
N GLU A 139 -4.40 -8.79 11.58
CA GLU A 139 -5.85 -8.72 11.77
C GLU A 139 -6.61 -8.84 10.44
N TRP A 140 -6.13 -8.13 9.39
CA TRP A 140 -6.71 -8.25 8.06
C TRP A 140 -6.53 -9.65 7.46
N ASP A 141 -5.35 -10.26 7.55
CA ASP A 141 -5.13 -11.62 7.05
C ASP A 141 -6.02 -12.64 7.78
N ALA A 142 -6.14 -12.52 9.09
CA ALA A 142 -7.02 -13.37 9.88
C ALA A 142 -8.51 -13.16 9.55
N ALA A 143 -8.96 -11.92 9.33
CA ALA A 143 -10.35 -11.62 9.02
C ALA A 143 -10.74 -12.07 7.61
N VAL A 144 -9.85 -11.93 6.63
CA VAL A 144 -10.09 -12.33 5.23
C VAL A 144 -10.27 -13.85 5.08
N GLY A 145 -9.61 -14.66 5.92
CA GLY A 145 -9.75 -16.12 5.90
C GLY A 145 -9.43 -16.70 4.50
N ASP A 146 -10.41 -17.38 3.90
CA ASP A 146 -10.29 -17.97 2.55
C ASP A 146 -10.41 -16.95 1.42
N GLY A 147 -10.77 -15.70 1.71
CA GLY A 147 -10.79 -14.62 0.74
C GLY A 147 -9.38 -14.19 0.30
N TRP A 148 -9.31 -13.27 -0.65
CA TRP A 148 -8.03 -12.86 -1.24
C TRP A 148 -7.69 -11.40 -0.90
N PRO A 149 -6.64 -11.15 -0.08
CA PRO A 149 -6.29 -9.80 0.34
C PRO A 149 -5.56 -8.99 -0.74
N THR A 150 -5.63 -7.67 -0.63
CA THR A 150 -4.76 -6.73 -1.36
C THR A 150 -3.61 -6.29 -0.48
N ILE A 151 -2.45 -6.04 -1.09
CA ILE A 151 -1.26 -5.53 -0.41
C ILE A 151 -0.79 -4.26 -1.12
N TYR A 152 -0.63 -3.17 -0.40
CA TYR A 152 -0.07 -1.92 -0.92
C TYR A 152 0.46 -1.04 0.20
N LEU A 153 1.35 -0.11 -0.14
CA LEU A 153 1.86 0.93 0.77
C LEU A 153 1.68 2.34 0.20
N GLY A 154 1.35 2.46 -1.08
CA GLY A 154 1.13 3.73 -1.75
C GLY A 154 0.06 3.63 -2.84
N ASN A 155 -0.59 4.75 -3.12
CA ASN A 155 -1.52 4.92 -4.24
C ASN A 155 -1.56 6.40 -4.65
N HIS A 156 -2.41 6.76 -5.62
CA HIS A 156 -2.57 8.13 -6.11
C HIS A 156 -3.15 9.13 -5.09
N ASP A 157 -3.60 8.65 -3.93
CA ASP A 157 -4.16 9.46 -2.83
C ASP A 157 -3.29 9.46 -1.58
N GLN A 158 -2.09 8.85 -1.65
CA GLN A 158 -1.14 8.75 -0.55
C GLN A 158 0.23 9.28 -0.98
N PRO A 159 1.08 9.74 -0.06
CA PRO A 159 2.47 10.09 -0.40
C PRO A 159 3.24 8.85 -0.89
N ARG A 160 4.42 9.07 -1.49
CA ARG A 160 5.30 8.00 -1.96
C ARG A 160 5.69 7.07 -0.81
N MET A 161 5.64 5.75 -1.06
CA MET A 161 5.87 4.73 -0.01
C MET A 161 7.26 4.82 0.61
N VAL A 162 8.29 5.17 -0.18
CA VAL A 162 9.66 5.31 0.33
C VAL A 162 9.77 6.45 1.32
N SER A 163 9.17 7.61 1.01
CA SER A 163 9.18 8.77 1.90
C SER A 163 8.35 8.56 3.17
N ARG A 164 7.34 7.68 3.11
CA ARG A 164 6.42 7.45 4.21
C ARG A 164 6.83 6.29 5.12
N PHE A 165 7.17 5.15 4.53
CA PHE A 165 7.45 3.90 5.25
C PHE A 165 8.92 3.50 5.26
N GLY A 166 9.74 4.11 4.43
CA GLY A 166 11.18 3.95 4.34
C GLY A 166 11.92 5.20 4.75
N SER A 167 12.93 5.53 3.98
CA SER A 167 13.69 6.77 4.09
C SER A 167 14.06 7.26 2.70
N ASP A 168 13.80 8.53 2.42
CA ASP A 168 14.22 9.17 1.18
C ASP A 168 15.55 9.95 1.31
N ALA A 169 16.23 9.82 2.46
CA ALA A 169 17.61 10.25 2.61
C ALA A 169 18.49 9.52 1.59
N PRO A 170 19.40 10.22 0.90
CA PRO A 170 20.18 9.65 -0.22
C PRO A 170 20.91 8.34 0.14
N GLU A 171 21.44 8.24 1.35
CA GLU A 171 22.14 7.05 1.84
C GLU A 171 21.25 5.84 2.11
N TRP A 172 19.95 6.06 2.34
CA TRP A 172 19.00 5.00 2.72
C TRP A 172 17.90 4.73 1.69
N ARG A 173 17.69 5.65 0.74
CA ARG A 173 16.60 5.57 -0.24
C ARG A 173 16.53 4.21 -0.94
N ASP A 174 17.63 3.77 -1.54
CA ASP A 174 17.66 2.52 -2.31
C ASP A 174 17.49 1.30 -1.43
N LEU A 175 18.10 1.28 -0.27
CA LEU A 175 17.99 0.17 0.68
C LEU A 175 16.57 0.03 1.21
N SER A 176 15.95 1.15 1.61
CA SER A 176 14.59 1.13 2.13
C SER A 176 13.56 0.83 1.03
N ALA A 177 13.75 1.35 -0.20
CA ALA A 177 12.91 1.01 -1.34
C ALA A 177 12.93 -0.49 -1.67
N LYS A 178 14.10 -1.11 -1.65
CA LYS A 178 14.26 -2.56 -1.86
C LYS A 178 13.63 -3.37 -0.71
N MET A 179 13.78 -2.92 0.54
CA MET A 179 13.15 -3.56 1.70
C MET A 179 11.62 -3.49 1.59
N LEU A 180 11.03 -2.34 1.23
CA LEU A 180 9.59 -2.20 0.99
C LEU A 180 9.12 -3.03 -0.20
N THR A 181 9.94 -3.15 -1.25
CA THR A 181 9.69 -4.07 -2.38
C THR A 181 9.59 -5.52 -1.91
N MET A 182 10.51 -5.96 -1.06
CA MET A 182 10.45 -7.30 -0.47
C MET A 182 9.17 -7.49 0.34
N PHE A 183 8.82 -6.53 1.19
CA PHE A 183 7.58 -6.56 1.95
C PHE A 183 6.38 -6.82 1.04
N LEU A 184 6.15 -5.95 0.05
CA LEU A 184 4.99 -6.06 -0.85
C LEU A 184 4.97 -7.37 -1.65
N LEU A 185 6.13 -7.85 -2.11
CA LEU A 185 6.20 -9.01 -3.02
C LEU A 185 6.34 -10.35 -2.28
N THR A 186 6.48 -10.37 -0.96
CA THR A 186 6.52 -11.62 -0.18
C THR A 186 5.32 -11.80 0.77
N MET A 187 4.46 -10.79 0.92
CA MET A 187 3.19 -10.90 1.64
C MET A 187 2.16 -11.75 0.87
N ARG A 188 1.17 -12.29 1.59
CA ARG A 188 -0.01 -12.96 1.02
C ARG A 188 -0.91 -11.93 0.34
N GLY A 189 -1.41 -12.23 -0.85
CA GLY A 189 -2.38 -11.40 -1.57
C GLY A 189 -1.85 -10.82 -2.88
N THR A 190 -2.66 -9.98 -3.52
CA THR A 190 -2.28 -9.27 -4.75
C THR A 190 -1.58 -7.97 -4.39
N PRO A 191 -0.29 -7.81 -4.76
CA PRO A 191 0.42 -6.55 -4.58
C PRO A 191 -0.06 -5.51 -5.60
N TYR A 192 -0.51 -4.36 -5.12
CA TYR A 192 -0.83 -3.19 -5.93
C TYR A 192 0.36 -2.22 -5.91
N TRP A 193 0.79 -1.80 -7.08
CA TRP A 193 2.01 -1.03 -7.28
C TRP A 193 1.71 0.31 -7.93
N LEU A 194 2.12 1.40 -7.32
CA LEU A 194 2.02 2.71 -7.93
C LEU A 194 3.23 2.93 -8.85
N ALA A 195 2.98 3.37 -10.09
CA ALA A 195 4.05 3.67 -11.04
C ALA A 195 5.07 4.65 -10.44
N GLY A 196 6.36 4.28 -10.47
CA GLY A 196 7.47 5.00 -9.89
C GLY A 196 7.97 4.47 -8.54
N ASP A 197 7.17 3.65 -7.84
CA ASP A 197 7.63 3.02 -6.60
C ASP A 197 8.71 1.97 -6.88
N GLU A 198 8.71 1.35 -8.08
CA GLU A 198 9.77 0.46 -8.55
C GLU A 198 11.11 1.15 -8.83
N LEU A 199 11.10 2.48 -8.93
CA LEU A 199 12.30 3.33 -9.00
C LEU A 199 12.70 3.89 -7.63
N GLY A 200 11.91 3.68 -6.60
CA GLY A 200 12.06 4.39 -5.34
C GLY A 200 11.85 5.90 -5.49
N MET A 201 10.88 6.34 -6.32
CA MET A 201 10.49 7.75 -6.40
C MET A 201 10.04 8.26 -5.04
N THR A 202 10.42 9.49 -4.70
CA THR A 202 10.20 10.11 -3.40
C THR A 202 9.19 11.24 -3.48
N ASN A 203 8.73 11.73 -2.32
CA ASN A 203 7.96 12.97 -2.24
C ASN A 203 8.73 14.13 -2.87
N ILE A 204 8.00 15.00 -3.59
CA ILE A 204 8.59 16.22 -4.16
C ILE A 204 8.67 17.37 -3.13
N ARG A 205 7.79 17.34 -2.12
CA ARG A 205 7.70 18.36 -1.06
C ARG A 205 7.55 19.78 -1.61
N PHE A 206 6.44 20.05 -2.28
CA PHE A 206 6.10 21.40 -2.73
C PHE A 206 6.08 22.39 -1.56
N THR A 207 6.68 23.56 -1.75
CA THR A 207 6.84 24.56 -0.68
C THR A 207 5.81 25.70 -0.74
N ARG A 208 5.08 25.82 -1.85
CA ARG A 208 4.10 26.89 -2.09
C ARG A 208 2.79 26.31 -2.57
N ILE A 209 1.67 26.92 -2.17
CA ILE A 209 0.34 26.45 -2.52
C ILE A 209 0.07 26.45 -4.04
N GLU A 210 0.71 27.32 -4.80
CA GLU A 210 0.55 27.41 -6.26
C GLU A 210 1.14 26.20 -6.99
N GLU A 211 2.02 25.45 -6.33
CA GLU A 211 2.62 24.23 -6.89
C GLU A 211 1.71 23.00 -6.76
N TYR A 212 0.75 23.04 -5.84
CA TYR A 212 -0.25 21.97 -5.67
C TYR A 212 -1.38 22.11 -6.69
N ASP A 213 -1.85 21.00 -7.22
CA ASP A 213 -3.04 20.94 -8.09
C ASP A 213 -4.22 20.22 -7.42
N ASP A 214 -3.96 19.50 -6.34
CA ASP A 214 -5.00 18.85 -5.56
C ASP A 214 -6.02 19.86 -5.01
N ILE A 215 -7.30 19.64 -5.38
CA ILE A 215 -8.38 20.57 -5.06
C ILE A 215 -8.65 20.67 -3.55
N ASP A 216 -8.50 19.55 -2.82
CA ASP A 216 -8.73 19.51 -1.39
C ASP A 216 -7.66 20.29 -0.64
N THR A 217 -6.39 20.10 -1.00
CA THR A 217 -5.25 20.86 -0.48
C THR A 217 -5.45 22.35 -0.69
N ARG A 218 -5.80 22.76 -1.93
CA ARG A 218 -6.04 24.17 -2.26
C ARG A 218 -7.22 24.78 -1.52
N ASN A 219 -8.32 24.03 -1.36
CA ASN A 219 -9.52 24.50 -0.67
C ASN A 219 -9.27 24.62 0.85
N HIS A 220 -8.58 23.66 1.44
CA HIS A 220 -8.23 23.69 2.86
C HIS A 220 -7.29 24.88 3.16
N TYR A 221 -6.27 25.10 2.35
CA TYR A 221 -5.40 26.28 2.47
C TYR A 221 -6.17 27.59 2.41
N ARG A 222 -7.10 27.73 1.44
CA ARG A 222 -7.95 28.94 1.33
C ARG A 222 -8.85 29.12 2.54
N LYS A 223 -9.35 28.02 3.11
CA LYS A 223 -10.15 28.06 4.32
C LYS A 223 -9.32 28.56 5.51
N LEU A 224 -8.15 27.95 5.74
CA LEU A 224 -7.22 28.37 6.80
C LEU A 224 -6.84 29.86 6.68
N LEU A 225 -6.51 30.30 5.46
CA LEU A 225 -6.19 31.71 5.22
C LEU A 225 -7.34 32.66 5.60
N ARG A 226 -8.59 32.31 5.32
CA ARG A 226 -9.76 33.11 5.68
C ARG A 226 -10.05 33.11 7.19
N GLU A 227 -9.73 32.02 7.86
CA GLU A 227 -9.98 31.81 9.29
C GLU A 227 -8.81 32.25 10.17
N GLY A 228 -7.71 32.73 9.57
CA GLY A 228 -6.50 33.15 10.29
C GLY A 228 -5.70 31.99 10.89
N GLY A 229 -5.84 30.79 10.30
CA GLY A 229 -5.11 29.58 10.68
C GLY A 229 -3.66 29.58 10.21
N ASP A 230 -2.88 28.62 10.70
CA ASP A 230 -1.45 28.48 10.33
C ASP A 230 -1.29 27.79 8.99
N THR A 231 -1.14 28.60 7.95
CA THR A 231 -0.92 28.10 6.57
C THR A 231 0.48 27.57 6.33
N GLU A 232 1.48 28.00 7.12
CA GLU A 232 2.85 27.50 7.01
C GLU A 232 2.97 26.08 7.59
N GLN A 233 2.36 25.86 8.76
CA GLN A 233 2.28 24.51 9.33
C GLN A 233 1.55 23.59 8.37
N PHE A 234 0.41 23.99 7.83
CA PHE A 234 -0.33 23.21 6.84
C PHE A 234 0.54 22.83 5.62
N LEU A 235 1.31 23.75 5.06
CA LEU A 235 2.20 23.43 3.95
C LEU A 235 3.30 22.44 4.35
N ARG A 236 3.88 22.58 5.55
CA ARG A 236 4.86 21.59 6.05
C ARG A 236 4.23 20.18 6.17
N GLU A 237 3.01 20.09 6.64
CA GLU A 237 2.27 18.82 6.69
C GLU A 237 2.04 18.26 5.28
N GLN A 238 1.61 19.12 4.31
CA GLN A 238 1.36 18.68 2.94
C GLN A 238 2.64 18.22 2.21
N GLN A 239 3.82 18.67 2.60
CA GLN A 239 5.08 18.15 2.08
C GLN A 239 5.25 16.65 2.37
N GLU A 240 4.72 16.18 3.49
CA GLU A 240 4.83 14.78 3.90
C GLU A 240 3.62 13.94 3.46
N ILE A 241 2.39 14.48 3.57
CA ILE A 241 1.16 13.70 3.38
C ILE A 241 0.38 14.05 2.12
N GLY A 242 0.72 15.16 1.42
CA GLY A 242 -0.05 15.64 0.26
C GLY A 242 -0.08 14.66 -0.89
N ARG A 243 -1.26 14.50 -1.50
CA ARG A 243 -1.52 13.57 -2.62
C ARG A 243 -0.64 13.85 -3.84
N ASP A 244 -0.35 15.11 -4.12
CA ASP A 244 0.42 15.50 -5.30
C ASP A 244 1.88 15.02 -5.26
N ASN A 245 2.38 14.59 -4.10
CA ASN A 245 3.66 13.88 -4.01
C ASN A 245 3.68 12.59 -4.86
N ALA A 246 2.57 11.86 -4.90
CA ALA A 246 2.43 10.64 -5.69
C ALA A 246 2.11 10.89 -7.17
N ARG A 247 1.60 12.09 -7.50
CA ARG A 247 1.07 12.43 -8.83
C ARG A 247 2.06 13.16 -9.73
N THR A 248 3.31 13.33 -9.26
CA THR A 248 4.39 13.91 -10.07
C THR A 248 4.66 13.06 -11.31
N PRO A 249 5.13 13.66 -12.41
CA PRO A 249 5.50 12.94 -13.62
C PRO A 249 6.44 11.76 -13.33
N TYR A 250 6.23 10.64 -14.01
CA TYR A 250 7.12 9.49 -13.96
C TYR A 250 8.52 9.85 -14.50
N GLN A 251 9.56 9.41 -13.83
CA GLN A 251 10.94 9.74 -14.10
C GLN A 251 11.56 8.73 -15.08
N TRP A 252 11.38 8.95 -16.39
CA TRP A 252 11.92 8.07 -17.43
C TRP A 252 13.43 8.21 -17.59
N ASP A 253 13.94 9.46 -17.58
CA ASP A 253 15.35 9.77 -17.74
C ASP A 253 15.76 11.05 -17.05
N GLY A 254 17.06 11.42 -17.13
CA GLY A 254 17.60 12.63 -16.54
C GLY A 254 17.43 13.91 -17.36
N THR A 255 16.68 13.90 -18.47
CA THR A 255 16.47 15.07 -19.34
C THR A 255 15.42 16.03 -18.78
N LEU A 256 15.27 17.18 -19.45
CA LEU A 256 14.22 18.14 -19.09
C LEU A 256 12.85 17.45 -19.07
N TYR A 257 12.09 17.68 -17.99
CA TYR A 257 10.81 17.02 -17.74
C TYR A 257 10.89 15.48 -17.60
N ALA A 258 12.08 14.98 -17.24
CA ALA A 258 12.32 13.56 -16.95
C ALA A 258 11.95 12.61 -18.11
N GLY A 259 12.04 13.05 -19.35
CA GLY A 259 11.56 12.25 -20.50
C GLY A 259 10.05 12.03 -20.55
N PHE A 260 9.29 12.57 -19.59
CA PHE A 260 7.84 12.41 -19.48
C PHE A 260 7.08 13.21 -20.54
N SER A 261 7.55 14.41 -20.86
CA SER A 261 6.90 15.33 -21.79
C SER A 261 7.91 16.22 -22.51
N THR A 262 7.54 16.70 -23.69
CA THR A 262 8.26 17.74 -24.43
C THR A 262 7.83 19.16 -24.03
N ALA A 263 6.72 19.30 -23.29
CA ALA A 263 6.19 20.53 -22.75
C ALA A 263 6.16 20.48 -21.22
N LYS A 264 6.07 21.67 -20.59
CA LYS A 264 5.97 21.74 -19.12
C LYS A 264 4.77 20.92 -18.60
N PRO A 265 5.01 19.92 -17.75
CA PRO A 265 3.93 19.14 -17.15
C PRO A 265 3.07 20.01 -16.20
N TRP A 266 1.82 19.56 -15.97
CA TRP A 266 0.88 20.23 -15.06
C TRP A 266 1.33 20.21 -13.59
N LEU A 267 1.99 19.14 -13.14
CA LEU A 267 2.78 19.11 -11.92
C LEU A 267 4.27 19.15 -12.24
N ARG A 268 5.04 19.78 -11.38
CA ARG A 268 6.50 19.86 -11.54
C ARG A 268 7.12 18.47 -11.37
N VAL A 269 8.10 18.15 -12.21
CA VAL A 269 8.95 16.97 -12.06
C VAL A 269 9.76 17.09 -10.77
N ASN A 270 9.91 15.98 -10.06
CA ASN A 270 10.76 15.93 -8.87
C ASN A 270 12.21 16.22 -9.27
N PRO A 271 12.90 17.17 -8.59
CA PRO A 271 14.27 17.57 -8.93
C PRO A 271 15.29 16.43 -8.93
N ASN A 272 15.02 15.35 -8.19
CA ASN A 272 15.91 14.19 -8.13
C ASN A 272 15.87 13.27 -9.37
N HIS A 273 15.09 13.62 -10.40
CA HIS A 273 14.97 12.81 -11.63
C HIS A 273 16.32 12.63 -12.38
N THR A 274 17.30 13.50 -12.14
CA THR A 274 18.65 13.32 -12.70
C THR A 274 19.37 12.10 -12.13
N GLU A 275 18.98 11.65 -10.95
CA GLU A 275 19.57 10.51 -10.24
C GLU A 275 18.62 9.32 -10.16
N VAL A 276 17.34 9.57 -9.91
CA VAL A 276 16.28 8.58 -9.77
C VAL A 276 15.47 8.55 -11.07
N ASN A 277 15.79 7.62 -11.96
CA ASN A 277 15.04 7.48 -13.22
C ASN A 277 15.25 6.10 -13.85
N ALA A 278 14.27 5.69 -14.67
CA ALA A 278 14.24 4.38 -15.27
C ALA A 278 15.45 4.08 -16.17
N ALA A 279 15.89 5.05 -16.98
CA ALA A 279 17.02 4.86 -17.92
C ALA A 279 18.32 4.55 -17.17
N ARG A 280 18.60 5.27 -16.09
CA ARG A 280 19.78 5.05 -15.25
C ARG A 280 19.70 3.72 -14.51
N GLU A 281 18.55 3.43 -13.92
CA GLU A 281 18.36 2.22 -13.11
C GLU A 281 18.35 0.92 -13.95
N LEU A 282 17.89 1.00 -15.19
CA LEU A 282 18.00 -0.16 -16.11
C LEU A 282 19.46 -0.60 -16.37
N CYS A 283 20.40 0.35 -16.34
CA CYS A 283 21.81 0.08 -16.57
C CYS A 283 22.56 -0.40 -15.31
N ASP A 284 21.99 -0.21 -14.11
CA ASP A 284 22.60 -0.62 -12.85
C ASP A 284 21.97 -1.93 -12.34
N PRO A 285 22.70 -3.06 -12.35
CA PRO A 285 22.18 -4.34 -11.87
C PRO A 285 21.73 -4.32 -10.40
N ASP A 286 22.28 -3.40 -9.61
CA ASP A 286 21.97 -3.27 -8.18
C ASP A 286 20.92 -2.18 -7.88
N SER A 287 20.35 -1.54 -8.90
CA SER A 287 19.30 -0.53 -8.74
C SER A 287 18.03 -1.06 -8.07
N VAL A 288 17.16 -0.13 -7.65
CA VAL A 288 15.83 -0.46 -7.11
C VAL A 288 14.98 -1.16 -8.17
N LEU A 289 14.98 -0.67 -9.42
CA LEU A 289 14.23 -1.26 -10.54
C LEU A 289 14.64 -2.69 -10.85
N ASN A 290 15.95 -2.96 -10.94
CA ASN A 290 16.42 -4.31 -11.22
C ASN A 290 16.21 -5.26 -10.03
N PHE A 291 16.26 -4.74 -8.82
CA PHE A 291 15.84 -5.48 -7.63
C PHE A 291 14.36 -5.85 -7.68
N PHE A 292 13.49 -4.89 -8.00
CA PHE A 292 12.06 -5.13 -8.20
C PHE A 292 11.79 -6.23 -9.24
N ARG A 293 12.45 -6.16 -10.39
CA ARG A 293 12.33 -7.19 -11.45
C ARG A 293 12.71 -8.58 -10.96
N ARG A 294 13.81 -8.69 -10.20
CA ARG A 294 14.24 -9.96 -9.57
C ARG A 294 13.19 -10.46 -8.57
N ALA A 295 12.68 -9.60 -7.71
CA ALA A 295 11.68 -9.95 -6.70
C ALA A 295 10.35 -10.41 -7.34
N VAL A 296 9.89 -9.76 -8.41
CA VAL A 296 8.71 -10.19 -9.20
C VAL A 296 8.93 -11.56 -9.83
N THR A 297 10.10 -11.77 -10.44
CA THR A 297 10.45 -13.07 -11.06
C THR A 297 10.47 -14.17 -10.00
N LEU A 298 11.05 -13.90 -8.85
CA LEU A 298 11.10 -14.83 -7.73
C LEU A 298 9.69 -15.17 -7.24
N ARG A 299 8.84 -14.17 -6.98
CA ARG A 299 7.45 -14.40 -6.57
C ARG A 299 6.69 -15.29 -7.55
N LYS A 300 6.79 -15.02 -8.87
CA LYS A 300 6.15 -15.82 -9.91
C LYS A 300 6.66 -17.25 -9.95
N GLY A 301 7.92 -17.47 -9.64
CA GLY A 301 8.56 -18.81 -9.62
C GLY A 301 8.28 -19.61 -8.34
N HIS A 302 7.63 -19.03 -7.34
CA HIS A 302 7.42 -19.64 -6.03
C HIS A 302 5.94 -19.53 -5.60
N PRO A 303 5.05 -20.45 -6.06
CA PRO A 303 3.63 -20.40 -5.76
C PRO A 303 3.30 -20.34 -4.26
N ASP A 304 4.09 -21.02 -3.41
CA ASP A 304 3.89 -20.98 -1.97
C ASP A 304 4.14 -19.58 -1.35
N LEU A 305 4.93 -18.70 -2.01
CA LEU A 305 5.00 -17.28 -1.63
C LEU A 305 3.70 -16.53 -1.96
N VAL A 306 2.98 -16.96 -2.98
CA VAL A 306 1.71 -16.34 -3.38
C VAL A 306 0.57 -16.87 -2.52
N TYR A 307 0.40 -18.19 -2.45
CA TYR A 307 -0.79 -18.85 -1.90
C TYR A 307 -0.62 -19.38 -0.47
N GLY A 308 0.61 -19.52 0.02
CA GLY A 308 0.86 -20.00 1.39
C GLY A 308 0.21 -19.09 2.44
N SER A 309 -0.08 -19.63 3.62
CA SER A 309 -0.60 -18.86 4.74
C SER A 309 0.41 -17.83 5.25
N PHE A 310 -0.08 -16.80 5.89
CA PHE A 310 0.74 -15.78 6.56
C PHE A 310 0.77 -16.06 8.06
N ARG A 311 1.95 -15.96 8.68
CA ARG A 311 2.08 -16.00 10.14
C ARG A 311 3.14 -15.04 10.61
N LEU A 312 2.72 -14.08 11.42
CA LEU A 312 3.61 -13.09 12.03
C LEU A 312 4.60 -13.77 13.00
N VAL A 313 5.86 -13.39 12.93
CA VAL A 313 6.92 -13.84 13.83
C VAL A 313 7.48 -12.63 14.57
N ASP A 314 7.85 -12.79 15.84
CA ASP A 314 8.40 -11.72 16.68
C ASP A 314 7.49 -10.46 16.67
N ALA A 315 6.23 -10.67 17.03
CA ALA A 315 5.18 -9.65 16.94
C ALA A 315 5.52 -8.35 17.70
N ASP A 316 6.23 -8.48 18.82
CA ASP A 316 6.53 -7.37 19.72
C ASP A 316 7.84 -6.63 19.39
N ASN A 317 8.55 -7.03 18.34
CA ASN A 317 9.76 -6.34 17.90
C ASN A 317 9.44 -4.98 17.28
N PRO A 318 9.88 -3.84 17.82
CA PRO A 318 9.49 -2.53 17.33
C PRO A 318 10.25 -2.08 16.07
N GLN A 319 11.29 -2.82 15.64
CA GLN A 319 12.12 -2.46 14.49
C GLN A 319 12.03 -3.46 13.34
N VAL A 320 11.72 -4.73 13.63
CA VAL A 320 11.72 -5.81 12.65
C VAL A 320 10.32 -6.32 12.39
N PHE A 321 9.95 -6.36 11.12
CA PHE A 321 8.77 -7.06 10.64
C PHE A 321 9.20 -8.40 10.05
N ALA A 322 8.91 -9.48 10.76
CA ALA A 322 9.22 -10.83 10.30
C ALA A 322 7.94 -11.68 10.21
N TYR A 323 7.87 -12.51 9.18
CA TYR A 323 6.72 -13.41 8.97
C TYR A 323 7.09 -14.63 8.15
N LEU A 324 6.34 -15.69 8.40
CA LEU A 324 6.38 -16.92 7.63
C LEU A 324 5.31 -16.92 6.55
N ARG A 325 5.67 -17.54 5.42
CA ARG A 325 4.76 -17.98 4.39
C ARG A 325 4.82 -19.50 4.36
N GLU A 326 3.73 -20.14 4.80
CA GLU A 326 3.68 -21.59 4.98
C GLU A 326 2.85 -22.20 3.86
N GLY A 327 3.53 -22.88 2.94
CA GLY A 327 2.93 -23.52 1.77
C GLY A 327 2.84 -25.04 1.92
N THR A 328 2.26 -25.68 0.94
CA THR A 328 2.15 -27.17 0.91
C THR A 328 3.47 -27.84 0.52
N GLY A 329 4.35 -27.11 -0.15
CA GLY A 329 5.61 -27.64 -0.63
C GLY A 329 6.82 -27.03 0.04
N ARG A 330 6.76 -25.74 0.37
CA ARG A 330 7.90 -25.00 0.90
C ARG A 330 7.45 -23.88 1.83
N ASN A 331 8.30 -23.61 2.83
CA ASN A 331 8.11 -22.51 3.76
C ASN A 331 9.16 -21.42 3.51
N TYR A 332 8.77 -20.18 3.75
CA TYR A 332 9.64 -19.02 3.60
C TYR A 332 9.56 -18.16 4.85
N LEU A 333 10.69 -17.58 5.22
CA LEU A 333 10.80 -16.58 6.27
C LEU A 333 11.27 -15.27 5.64
N THR A 334 10.47 -14.23 5.76
CA THR A 334 10.85 -12.85 5.42
C THR A 334 11.19 -12.11 6.69
N VAL A 335 12.33 -11.42 6.71
CA VAL A 335 12.82 -10.63 7.84
C VAL A 335 13.21 -9.24 7.33
N LEU A 336 12.58 -8.19 7.85
CA LEU A 336 12.71 -6.82 7.35
C LEU A 336 12.96 -5.86 8.52
N ASN A 337 14.11 -5.20 8.53
CA ASN A 337 14.37 -4.09 9.43
C ASN A 337 13.82 -2.80 8.85
N PHE A 338 12.78 -2.23 9.46
CA PHE A 338 12.16 -0.97 9.04
C PHE A 338 12.86 0.28 9.62
N SER A 339 13.92 0.07 10.43
CA SER A 339 14.60 1.13 11.15
C SER A 339 15.87 1.61 10.43
N PRO A 340 16.24 2.91 10.54
CA PRO A 340 17.54 3.42 10.14
C PRO A 340 18.68 2.99 11.07
N LYS A 341 18.40 2.14 12.06
CA LYS A 341 19.36 1.61 13.03
C LYS A 341 19.55 0.11 12.83
N ALA A 342 20.67 -0.42 13.31
CA ALA A 342 20.80 -1.86 13.42
C ALA A 342 19.74 -2.44 14.35
N ALA A 343 19.22 -3.60 13.99
CA ALA A 343 18.15 -4.27 14.73
C ALA A 343 18.46 -5.74 14.93
N ARG A 344 17.91 -6.31 16.00
CA ARG A 344 18.11 -7.70 16.37
C ARG A 344 16.82 -8.48 16.16
N PHE A 345 16.92 -9.63 15.50
CA PHE A 345 15.83 -10.56 15.28
C PHE A 345 16.20 -11.95 15.81
N ASP A 346 15.35 -12.51 16.67
CA ASP A 346 15.48 -13.88 17.14
C ASP A 346 14.45 -14.77 16.42
N PRO A 347 14.89 -15.63 15.48
CA PRO A 347 13.99 -16.45 14.69
C PRO A 347 13.27 -17.51 15.51
N LYS A 348 13.78 -17.90 16.69
CA LYS A 348 13.29 -19.01 17.53
C LYS A 348 13.10 -20.32 16.73
N THR A 349 13.80 -20.43 15.62
CA THR A 349 13.79 -21.57 14.70
C THR A 349 15.19 -21.76 14.15
N ASP A 350 15.59 -23.01 13.90
CA ASP A 350 16.89 -23.28 13.30
C ASP A 350 16.92 -22.82 11.83
N LEU A 351 17.85 -21.93 11.51
CA LEU A 351 18.07 -21.44 10.14
C LEU A 351 19.32 -22.03 9.49
N THR A 352 19.92 -23.06 10.06
CA THR A 352 21.19 -23.66 9.56
C THR A 352 21.09 -24.11 8.11
N GLU A 353 19.93 -24.66 7.71
CA GLU A 353 19.67 -25.11 6.36
C GLU A 353 18.81 -24.11 5.54
N ALA A 354 18.51 -22.94 6.11
CA ALA A 354 17.77 -21.91 5.43
C ALA A 354 18.62 -21.29 4.31
N MET A 355 18.03 -21.18 3.13
CA MET A 355 18.72 -20.62 1.95
C MET A 355 18.22 -19.19 1.71
N PRO A 356 19.09 -18.16 1.75
CA PRO A 356 18.72 -16.82 1.35
C PRO A 356 18.42 -16.78 -0.16
N LEU A 357 17.22 -16.36 -0.51
CA LEU A 357 16.77 -16.25 -1.91
C LEU A 357 16.84 -14.81 -2.43
N LEU A 358 16.59 -13.84 -1.58
CA LEU A 358 16.60 -12.42 -1.90
C LEU A 358 17.09 -11.62 -0.70
N HIS A 359 17.95 -10.66 -0.95
CA HIS A 359 18.44 -9.71 0.06
C HIS A 359 18.82 -8.39 -0.62
N ASN A 360 18.70 -7.27 0.10
CA ASN A 360 18.94 -5.93 -0.45
C ASN A 360 20.35 -5.36 -0.19
N TYR A 361 21.20 -6.09 0.55
CA TYR A 361 22.61 -5.78 0.72
C TYR A 361 23.47 -6.74 -0.13
N PRO A 362 24.75 -6.43 -0.41
CA PRO A 362 25.61 -7.28 -1.24
C PRO A 362 25.80 -8.71 -0.73
N ALA A 363 25.72 -8.91 0.59
CA ALA A 363 25.75 -10.22 1.22
C ALA A 363 24.72 -10.28 2.35
N PRO A 364 23.97 -11.38 2.49
CA PRO A 364 23.09 -11.57 3.64
C PRO A 364 23.93 -11.70 4.93
N PRO A 365 23.35 -11.42 6.10
CA PRO A 365 23.99 -11.73 7.36
C PRO A 365 24.23 -13.23 7.46
N ILE A 366 25.32 -13.61 8.12
CA ILE A 366 25.61 -15.01 8.42
C ILE A 366 24.61 -15.44 9.51
N ALA A 367 23.69 -16.32 9.16
CA ALA A 367 22.86 -16.97 10.16
C ALA A 367 23.75 -17.95 10.94
N GLU A 368 23.99 -17.67 12.21
CA GLU A 368 24.62 -18.64 13.11
C GLU A 368 23.63 -19.76 13.44
N LYS A 369 24.14 -20.94 13.77
CA LYS A 369 23.31 -22.14 14.05
C LYS A 369 22.23 -21.92 15.10
N GLU A 370 22.54 -21.11 16.10
CA GLU A 370 21.64 -20.77 17.19
C GLU A 370 21.93 -19.32 17.58
N GLY A 371 20.91 -18.48 17.57
CA GLY A 371 21.05 -17.10 18.04
C GLY A 371 20.34 -16.08 17.18
N PRO A 372 20.30 -14.84 17.64
CA PRO A 372 19.66 -13.76 16.91
C PRO A 372 20.50 -13.32 15.71
N ILE A 373 19.79 -12.89 14.67
CA ILE A 373 20.38 -12.27 13.49
C ILE A 373 20.48 -10.76 13.76
N GLU A 374 21.67 -10.20 13.55
CA GLU A 374 21.88 -8.75 13.54
C GLU A 374 21.60 -8.22 12.11
N LEU A 375 20.64 -7.34 12.00
CA LEU A 375 20.23 -6.71 10.76
C LEU A 375 20.79 -5.29 10.67
N ARG A 376 21.33 -4.94 9.51
CA ARG A 376 21.76 -3.58 9.19
C ARG A 376 20.53 -2.66 8.99
N PRO A 377 20.70 -1.32 8.98
CA PRO A 377 19.61 -0.39 8.67
C PRO A 377 18.88 -0.76 7.37
N TYR A 378 17.56 -0.81 7.42
CA TYR A 378 16.70 -1.16 6.27
C TYR A 378 17.05 -2.48 5.58
N GLU A 379 17.68 -3.42 6.28
CA GLU A 379 18.00 -4.73 5.71
C GLU A 379 16.78 -5.62 5.60
N GLY A 380 16.62 -6.22 4.41
CA GLY A 380 15.61 -7.22 4.14
C GLY A 380 16.21 -8.51 3.62
N ILE A 381 15.69 -9.65 4.11
CA ILE A 381 16.11 -10.98 3.69
C ILE A 381 14.88 -11.88 3.56
N LEU A 382 14.84 -12.62 2.46
CA LEU A 382 13.90 -13.73 2.25
C LEU A 382 14.66 -15.04 2.30
N TYR A 383 14.34 -15.89 3.24
CA TYR A 383 14.85 -17.26 3.33
C TYR A 383 13.83 -18.27 2.82
N ARG A 384 14.31 -19.27 2.09
CA ARG A 384 13.60 -20.54 1.96
C ARG A 384 14.02 -21.44 3.10
N LEU A 385 13.07 -21.93 3.86
CA LEU A 385 13.33 -22.89 4.93
C LEU A 385 13.47 -24.31 4.37
N ALA A 386 14.11 -25.18 5.15
CA ALA A 386 14.31 -26.59 4.80
C ALA A 386 13.00 -27.38 4.69
#